data_5f53357dcaefdf82c9c5adc58dbf2f01
#
_entry.id   5f53357dcaefdf82c9c5adc58dbf2f01
#
_cell.length_a   1.000
_cell.length_b   1.000
_cell.length_c   1.000
_cell.angle_alpha   90.00
_cell.angle_beta   90.00
_cell.angle_gamma   90.00
#
_symmetry.space_group_name_H-M   'P 1'
#
loop_
_entity.id
_entity.type
_entity.pdbx_description
1 polymer ?
#
loop_
_entity_poly.entity_id
_entity_poly.type
_entity_poly.pdbx_seq_one_letter_code
_entity_poly.pdbx_strand_id
1 'polypeptide(L)'
;MTTSVLRGRLVLEDTVVEDGIIEFDGATITRVCSVSDYEGEAPEASDATYLPGLVDVHCHGGGGESFPNAETAEAALVAVLEHRRHGTTSLVASCVTASAEVLRARAKTLAELAKADELAGIHFEGPFVSHERCGAQDPTYIVDPDADLTRTLIEDCQGYALSMTLAPEKPNAYGPGSVAEALIDGGAVPSWGHTDSNSVKAREALAYSRERFAQVETKRGPRATITHLFNG
;
A
#
# COMPACT_ATOMS: atom_id res chain seq x y z
N MET A 1 28.12 10.18 -16.17
CA MET A 1 26.78 10.30 -15.54
C MET A 1 26.43 11.77 -15.55
N THR A 2 25.24 12.14 -15.97
CA THR A 2 24.86 13.55 -16.13
C THR A 2 24.06 13.94 -14.89
N THR A 3 24.68 14.66 -13.98
CA THR A 3 24.01 15.26 -12.84
C THR A 3 22.98 16.27 -13.34
N SER A 4 21.75 16.16 -12.88
CA SER A 4 20.67 17.10 -13.16
C SER A 4 20.40 17.96 -11.93
N VAL A 5 20.07 19.23 -12.14
CA VAL A 5 19.82 20.20 -11.08
C VAL A 5 18.47 20.87 -11.31
N LEU A 6 17.63 20.91 -10.30
CA LEU A 6 16.37 21.65 -10.28
C LEU A 6 16.45 22.77 -9.25
N ARG A 7 15.84 23.92 -9.54
CA ARG A 7 15.73 25.05 -8.62
C ARG A 7 14.27 25.49 -8.49
N GLY A 8 13.83 25.74 -7.27
CA GLY A 8 12.50 26.23 -6.96
C GLY A 8 12.20 26.15 -5.46
N ARG A 9 10.95 26.26 -5.12
CA ARG A 9 10.48 26.09 -3.74
C ARG A 9 10.46 24.62 -3.36
N LEU A 10 11.09 24.24 -2.26
CA LEU A 10 11.16 22.85 -1.80
C LEU A 10 10.31 22.66 -0.54
N VAL A 11 9.38 21.71 -0.59
CA VAL A 11 8.61 21.27 0.58
C VAL A 11 9.29 20.01 1.11
N LEU A 12 9.94 20.11 2.26
CA LEU A 12 10.64 19.02 2.92
C LEU A 12 9.83 18.53 4.13
N GLU A 13 10.31 17.51 4.82
CA GLU A 13 9.60 16.89 5.95
C GLU A 13 9.22 17.90 7.03
N ASP A 14 10.16 18.75 7.46
CA ASP A 14 9.99 19.68 8.59
C ASP A 14 10.09 21.15 8.20
N THR A 15 10.34 21.47 6.93
CA THR A 15 10.60 22.86 6.53
C THR A 15 10.26 23.12 5.06
N VAL A 16 10.14 24.39 4.72
CA VAL A 16 10.02 24.87 3.34
C VAL A 16 11.24 25.72 3.03
N VAL A 17 11.94 25.42 1.92
CA VAL A 17 13.02 26.22 1.38
C VAL A 17 12.48 26.99 0.19
N GLU A 18 12.34 28.31 0.32
CA GLU A 18 11.68 29.13 -0.70
C GLU A 18 12.45 29.20 -2.02
N ASP A 19 13.78 29.16 -1.97
CA ASP A 19 14.65 29.10 -3.16
C ASP A 19 15.71 28.00 -2.91
N GLY A 20 15.40 26.81 -3.34
CA GLY A 20 16.19 25.63 -3.08
C GLY A 20 16.63 24.88 -4.32
N ILE A 21 17.60 24.02 -4.13
CA ILE A 21 18.22 23.16 -5.14
C ILE A 21 17.96 21.69 -4.81
N ILE A 22 17.58 20.93 -5.81
CA ILE A 22 17.62 19.45 -5.80
C ILE A 22 18.61 19.03 -6.88
N GLU A 23 19.67 18.33 -6.47
CA GLU A 23 20.61 17.70 -7.38
C GLU A 23 20.39 16.18 -7.38
N PHE A 24 20.40 15.57 -8.56
CA PHE A 24 20.21 14.12 -8.67
C PHE A 24 21.01 13.52 -9.81
N ASP A 25 21.43 12.28 -9.63
CA ASP A 25 22.09 11.43 -10.63
C ASP A 25 21.21 10.22 -10.92
N GLY A 26 20.64 10.16 -12.12
CA GLY A 26 19.63 9.15 -12.46
C GLY A 26 18.42 9.20 -11.53
N ALA A 27 18.19 8.14 -10.75
CA ALA A 27 17.07 8.02 -9.81
C ALA A 27 17.43 8.42 -8.36
N THR A 28 18.63 8.91 -8.10
CA THR A 28 19.10 9.19 -6.74
C THR A 28 19.26 10.69 -6.52
N ILE A 29 18.58 11.24 -5.51
CA ILE A 29 18.80 12.60 -5.03
C ILE A 29 20.14 12.61 -4.31
N THR A 30 21.08 13.43 -4.79
CA THR A 30 22.44 13.54 -4.24
C THR A 30 22.61 14.72 -3.32
N ARG A 31 21.82 15.79 -3.51
CA ARG A 31 21.86 16.99 -2.66
C ARG A 31 20.50 17.69 -2.63
N VAL A 32 20.16 18.21 -1.46
CA VAL A 32 19.04 19.15 -1.25
C VAL A 32 19.56 20.26 -0.35
N CYS A 33 19.48 21.52 -0.81
CA CYS A 33 19.97 22.67 -0.04
C CYS A 33 19.29 23.97 -0.46
N SER A 34 19.53 25.06 0.26
CA SER A 34 19.19 26.39 -0.24
C SER A 34 20.10 26.79 -1.40
N VAL A 35 19.64 27.69 -2.25
CA VAL A 35 20.48 28.20 -3.36
C VAL A 35 21.72 28.91 -2.84
N SER A 36 21.65 29.53 -1.65
CA SER A 36 22.81 30.20 -1.03
C SER A 36 23.91 29.24 -0.58
N ASP A 37 23.58 27.97 -0.34
CA ASP A 37 24.50 26.92 0.10
C ASP A 37 24.96 26.01 -1.05
N TYR A 38 24.52 26.34 -2.28
CA TYR A 38 24.88 25.58 -3.46
C TYR A 38 26.18 26.10 -4.07
N GLU A 39 27.17 25.23 -4.18
CA GLU A 39 28.51 25.58 -4.68
C GLU A 39 28.63 25.42 -6.21
N GLY A 40 27.65 24.80 -6.86
CA GLY A 40 27.62 24.63 -8.32
C GLY A 40 26.99 25.80 -9.06
N GLU A 41 26.86 25.65 -10.37
CA GLU A 41 26.12 26.60 -11.21
C GLU A 41 24.62 26.34 -11.02
N ALA A 42 23.94 27.25 -10.33
CA ALA A 42 22.51 27.13 -10.11
C ALA A 42 21.71 27.45 -11.36
N PRO A 43 20.64 26.68 -11.72
CA PRO A 43 19.71 27.03 -12.78
C PRO A 43 19.05 28.40 -12.55
N GLU A 44 18.45 28.97 -13.59
CA GLU A 44 17.60 30.15 -13.43
C GLU A 44 16.49 29.90 -12.37
N ALA A 45 16.09 30.98 -11.69
CA ALA A 45 15.02 30.91 -10.71
C ALA A 45 13.71 30.42 -11.35
N SER A 46 12.97 29.59 -10.64
CA SER A 46 11.73 28.96 -11.10
C SER A 46 10.63 29.13 -10.05
N ASP A 47 9.39 29.37 -10.50
CA ASP A 47 8.19 29.37 -9.66
C ASP A 47 7.70 27.95 -9.32
N ALA A 48 8.43 26.92 -9.77
CA ALA A 48 8.09 25.53 -9.48
C ALA A 48 8.17 25.23 -7.98
N THR A 49 7.22 24.44 -7.50
CA THR A 49 7.26 23.87 -6.15
C THR A 49 7.50 22.37 -6.26
N TYR A 50 8.55 21.91 -5.61
CA TYR A 50 8.91 20.50 -5.53
C TYR A 50 8.53 19.94 -4.15
N LEU A 51 7.88 18.80 -4.16
CA LEU A 51 7.49 18.06 -2.95
C LEU A 51 7.73 16.57 -3.17
N PRO A 52 7.83 15.76 -2.10
CA PRO A 52 7.85 14.30 -2.23
C PRO A 52 6.62 13.82 -3.01
N GLY A 53 6.81 12.80 -3.85
CA GLY A 53 5.70 12.19 -4.54
C GLY A 53 4.65 11.63 -3.57
N LEU A 54 3.39 11.68 -3.97
CA LEU A 54 2.29 11.16 -3.15
C LEU A 54 2.39 9.64 -3.02
N VAL A 55 2.02 9.14 -1.83
CA VAL A 55 1.94 7.71 -1.52
C VAL A 55 0.48 7.36 -1.31
N ASP A 56 -0.06 6.50 -2.16
CA ASP A 56 -1.43 5.99 -2.04
C ASP A 56 -1.38 4.52 -1.61
N VAL A 57 -1.81 4.26 -0.39
CA VAL A 57 -1.72 2.93 0.23
C VAL A 57 -2.99 2.10 0.08
N HIS A 58 -4.07 2.68 -0.51
CA HIS A 58 -5.34 2.01 -0.68
C HIS A 58 -6.10 2.59 -1.88
N CYS A 59 -5.98 1.96 -3.03
CA CYS A 59 -6.56 2.43 -4.28
C CYS A 59 -7.15 1.27 -5.09
N HIS A 60 -8.39 1.42 -5.56
CA HIS A 60 -9.09 0.40 -6.34
C HIS A 60 -9.02 0.63 -7.86
N GLY A 61 -8.43 1.71 -8.31
CA GLY A 61 -8.30 2.01 -9.73
C GLY A 61 -8.45 3.50 -10.06
N GLY A 62 -8.46 3.80 -11.35
CA GLY A 62 -8.59 5.15 -11.90
C GLY A 62 -8.53 5.14 -13.42
N GLY A 63 -8.79 6.29 -14.06
CA GLY A 63 -8.67 6.40 -15.52
C GLY A 63 -9.61 5.52 -16.33
N GLY A 64 -10.70 5.01 -15.72
CA GLY A 64 -11.65 4.10 -16.36
C GLY A 64 -11.38 2.61 -16.14
N GLU A 65 -10.26 2.26 -15.47
CA GLU A 65 -9.89 0.89 -15.14
C GLU A 65 -9.85 0.66 -13.63
N SER A 66 -10.04 -0.60 -13.20
CA SER A 66 -9.98 -0.95 -11.79
C SER A 66 -9.11 -2.18 -11.54
N PHE A 67 -8.32 -2.16 -10.48
CA PHE A 67 -7.46 -3.30 -10.11
C PHE A 67 -8.24 -4.58 -9.82
N PRO A 68 -9.41 -4.55 -9.14
CA PRO A 68 -10.23 -5.74 -8.95
C PRO A 68 -10.70 -6.41 -10.25
N ASN A 69 -10.93 -5.64 -11.30
CA ASN A 69 -11.48 -6.15 -12.57
C ASN A 69 -10.42 -6.33 -13.66
N ALA A 70 -9.22 -5.78 -13.49
CA ALA A 70 -8.17 -5.86 -14.51
C ALA A 70 -7.70 -7.31 -14.73
N GLU A 71 -7.98 -7.86 -15.88
CA GLU A 71 -7.58 -9.23 -16.24
C GLU A 71 -6.14 -9.31 -16.76
N THR A 72 -5.57 -8.20 -17.19
CA THR A 72 -4.20 -8.09 -17.69
C THR A 72 -3.45 -6.96 -17.02
N ALA A 73 -2.11 -7.06 -17.02
CA ALA A 73 -1.24 -6.02 -16.50
C ALA A 73 -1.41 -4.69 -17.25
N GLU A 74 -1.65 -4.73 -18.57
CA GLU A 74 -1.86 -3.54 -19.39
C GLU A 74 -3.13 -2.79 -18.97
N ALA A 75 -4.23 -3.51 -18.68
CA ALA A 75 -5.46 -2.89 -18.17
C ALA A 75 -5.22 -2.23 -16.81
N ALA A 76 -4.58 -2.93 -15.87
CA ALA A 76 -4.25 -2.37 -14.57
C ALA A 76 -3.29 -1.17 -14.66
N LEU A 77 -2.38 -1.17 -15.62
CA LEU A 77 -1.42 -0.07 -15.82
C LEU A 77 -2.12 1.26 -16.16
N VAL A 78 -3.28 1.24 -16.81
CA VAL A 78 -4.06 2.47 -17.09
C VAL A 78 -4.36 3.21 -15.78
N ALA A 79 -4.82 2.50 -14.75
CA ALA A 79 -5.10 3.10 -13.44
C ALA A 79 -3.82 3.64 -12.77
N VAL A 80 -2.72 2.91 -12.84
CA VAL A 80 -1.42 3.37 -12.32
C VAL A 80 -0.99 4.66 -12.97
N LEU A 81 -1.04 4.75 -14.30
CA LEU A 81 -0.62 5.92 -15.05
C LEU A 81 -1.51 7.13 -14.76
N GLU A 82 -2.81 6.91 -14.54
CA GLU A 82 -3.72 8.00 -14.16
C GLU A 82 -3.34 8.61 -12.81
N HIS A 83 -3.09 7.81 -11.79
CA HIS A 83 -2.62 8.31 -10.50
C HIS A 83 -1.26 8.98 -10.58
N ARG A 84 -0.34 8.44 -11.40
CA ARG A 84 0.98 9.02 -11.62
C ARG A 84 0.91 10.42 -12.24
N ARG A 85 -0.02 10.66 -13.18
CA ARG A 85 -0.26 12.01 -13.76
C ARG A 85 -0.67 13.04 -12.72
N HIS A 86 -1.25 12.60 -11.60
CA HIS A 86 -1.69 13.44 -10.49
C HIS A 86 -0.72 13.47 -9.31
N GLY A 87 0.51 12.94 -9.50
CA GLY A 87 1.60 13.05 -8.54
C GLY A 87 1.78 11.87 -7.59
N THR A 88 1.02 10.79 -7.75
CA THR A 88 1.23 9.56 -6.99
C THR A 88 2.45 8.82 -7.56
N THR A 89 3.50 8.70 -6.77
CA THR A 89 4.74 8.01 -7.14
C THR A 89 4.88 6.63 -6.51
N SER A 90 4.08 6.35 -5.48
CA SER A 90 4.03 5.03 -4.84
C SER A 90 2.57 4.65 -4.66
N LEU A 91 2.12 3.63 -5.39
CA LEU A 91 0.73 3.20 -5.44
C LEU A 91 0.60 1.74 -5.01
N VAL A 92 -0.31 1.47 -4.08
CA VAL A 92 -0.71 0.11 -3.68
C VAL A 92 -2.03 -0.23 -4.35
N ALA A 93 -2.02 -1.27 -5.19
CA ALA A 93 -3.22 -1.75 -5.84
C ALA A 93 -4.08 -2.57 -4.86
N SER A 94 -5.34 -2.19 -4.69
CA SER A 94 -6.29 -2.84 -3.78
C SER A 94 -7.27 -3.72 -4.54
N CYS A 95 -7.27 -5.03 -4.25
CA CYS A 95 -8.35 -5.94 -4.61
C CYS A 95 -9.54 -5.71 -3.67
N VAL A 96 -10.74 -6.09 -4.09
CA VAL A 96 -11.95 -6.14 -3.26
C VAL A 96 -12.30 -7.57 -2.93
N THR A 97 -13.24 -7.78 -2.00
CA THR A 97 -13.82 -9.09 -1.68
C THR A 97 -14.35 -9.76 -2.94
N ALA A 98 -13.84 -10.95 -3.25
CA ALA A 98 -14.20 -11.76 -4.41
C ALA A 98 -13.94 -13.25 -4.13
N SER A 99 -14.27 -14.13 -5.09
CA SER A 99 -13.93 -15.55 -4.97
C SER A 99 -12.41 -15.77 -4.89
N ALA A 100 -12.00 -16.85 -4.25
CA ALA A 100 -10.58 -17.22 -4.14
C ALA A 100 -9.91 -17.30 -5.52
N GLU A 101 -10.60 -17.80 -6.53
CA GLU A 101 -10.10 -17.89 -7.91
C GLU A 101 -9.79 -16.51 -8.49
N VAL A 102 -10.72 -15.55 -8.34
CA VAL A 102 -10.55 -14.17 -8.82
C VAL A 102 -9.42 -13.48 -8.07
N LEU A 103 -9.39 -13.58 -6.73
CA LEU A 103 -8.32 -12.98 -5.91
C LEU A 103 -6.94 -13.49 -6.32
N ARG A 104 -6.80 -14.80 -6.53
CA ARG A 104 -5.54 -15.42 -6.98
C ARG A 104 -5.13 -14.96 -8.38
N ALA A 105 -6.09 -14.85 -9.30
CA ALA A 105 -5.81 -14.34 -10.64
C ALA A 105 -5.32 -12.88 -10.58
N ARG A 106 -5.99 -12.02 -9.79
CA ARG A 106 -5.60 -10.61 -9.63
C ARG A 106 -4.23 -10.46 -8.92
N ALA A 107 -3.96 -11.28 -7.90
CA ALA A 107 -2.67 -11.30 -7.24
C ALA A 107 -1.53 -11.48 -8.24
N LYS A 108 -1.66 -12.45 -9.15
CA LYS A 108 -0.65 -12.73 -10.20
C LYS A 108 -0.51 -11.58 -11.18
N THR A 109 -1.63 -11.06 -11.71
CA THR A 109 -1.65 -9.93 -12.66
C THR A 109 -0.98 -8.69 -12.05
N LEU A 110 -1.32 -8.34 -10.81
CA LEU A 110 -0.76 -7.17 -10.13
C LEU A 110 0.69 -7.36 -9.71
N ALA A 111 1.12 -8.61 -9.42
CA ALA A 111 2.50 -8.93 -9.13
C ALA A 111 3.42 -8.65 -10.32
N GLU A 112 2.95 -8.80 -11.57
CA GLU A 112 3.72 -8.44 -12.78
C GLU A 112 4.04 -6.94 -12.80
N LEU A 113 3.08 -6.09 -12.47
CA LEU A 113 3.29 -4.63 -12.38
C LEU A 113 4.19 -4.25 -11.21
N ALA A 114 4.03 -4.89 -10.05
CA ALA A 114 4.88 -4.63 -8.90
C ALA A 114 6.34 -5.05 -9.17
N LYS A 115 6.56 -6.14 -9.89
CA LYS A 115 7.88 -6.58 -10.34
C LYS A 115 8.53 -5.63 -11.35
N ALA A 116 7.72 -4.92 -12.13
CA ALA A 116 8.16 -3.90 -13.08
C ALA A 116 8.30 -2.49 -12.44
N ASP A 117 8.26 -2.38 -11.09
CA ASP A 117 8.31 -1.13 -10.32
C ASP A 117 7.17 -0.13 -10.63
N GLU A 118 6.06 -0.63 -11.20
CA GLU A 118 4.88 0.19 -11.48
C GLU A 118 3.95 0.32 -10.26
N LEU A 119 3.99 -0.67 -9.34
CA LEU A 119 3.23 -0.69 -8.08
C LEU A 119 4.17 -0.91 -6.89
N ALA A 120 3.87 -0.25 -5.77
CA ALA A 120 4.58 -0.46 -4.51
C ALA A 120 4.19 -1.78 -3.81
N GLY A 121 3.03 -2.32 -4.11
CA GLY A 121 2.54 -3.57 -3.56
C GLY A 121 1.06 -3.81 -3.81
N ILE A 122 0.55 -4.88 -3.21
CA ILE A 122 -0.81 -5.37 -3.39
C ILE A 122 -1.48 -5.43 -2.02
N HIS A 123 -2.68 -4.86 -1.95
CA HIS A 123 -3.58 -4.92 -0.80
C HIS A 123 -4.82 -5.75 -1.14
N PHE A 124 -5.29 -6.55 -0.19
CA PHE A 124 -6.57 -7.25 -0.29
C PHE A 124 -7.57 -6.63 0.67
N GLU A 125 -8.63 -6.01 0.19
CA GLU A 125 -9.73 -5.54 1.03
C GLU A 125 -10.77 -6.65 1.19
N GLY A 126 -10.58 -7.47 2.20
CA GLY A 126 -11.32 -8.72 2.38
C GLY A 126 -10.56 -9.93 1.81
N PRO A 127 -11.23 -11.11 1.72
CA PRO A 127 -12.66 -11.38 1.89
C PRO A 127 -13.11 -11.63 3.34
N PHE A 128 -12.27 -11.47 4.33
CA PHE A 128 -12.49 -11.83 5.73
C PHE A 128 -13.06 -10.65 6.54
N VAL A 129 -14.04 -9.96 5.99
CA VAL A 129 -14.68 -8.77 6.57
C VAL A 129 -16.03 -9.10 7.20
N SER A 130 -16.60 -8.19 7.98
CA SER A 130 -17.94 -8.33 8.55
C SER A 130 -19.02 -8.16 7.48
N HIS A 131 -20.06 -8.99 7.52
CA HIS A 131 -21.25 -8.79 6.68
C HIS A 131 -21.99 -7.50 7.04
N GLU A 132 -22.04 -7.17 8.32
CA GLU A 132 -22.71 -5.98 8.85
C GLU A 132 -22.00 -4.68 8.46
N ARG A 133 -20.71 -4.76 8.15
CA ARG A 133 -19.84 -3.63 7.78
C ARG A 133 -19.16 -3.84 6.43
N CYS A 134 -19.81 -4.58 5.54
CA CYS A 134 -19.25 -4.87 4.21
C CYS A 134 -19.05 -3.62 3.34
N GLY A 135 -19.85 -2.56 3.54
CA GLY A 135 -19.76 -1.37 2.69
C GLY A 135 -20.01 -1.71 1.22
N ALA A 136 -19.07 -1.39 0.37
CA ALA A 136 -19.13 -1.70 -1.08
C ALA A 136 -18.65 -3.13 -1.43
N GLN A 137 -18.22 -3.95 -0.45
CA GLN A 137 -17.79 -5.32 -0.69
C GLN A 137 -19.00 -6.21 -1.00
N ASP A 138 -18.87 -7.12 -1.98
CA ASP A 138 -19.94 -8.07 -2.30
C ASP A 138 -20.10 -9.11 -1.18
N PRO A 139 -21.25 -9.11 -0.46
CA PRO A 139 -21.44 -10.01 0.68
C PRO A 139 -21.48 -11.50 0.28
N THR A 140 -21.69 -11.80 -1.00
CA THR A 140 -21.72 -13.19 -1.53
C THR A 140 -20.36 -13.88 -1.36
N TYR A 141 -19.26 -13.10 -1.40
CA TYR A 141 -17.89 -13.60 -1.32
C TYR A 141 -17.24 -13.39 0.05
N ILE A 142 -17.98 -12.84 1.02
CA ILE A 142 -17.47 -12.74 2.39
C ILE A 142 -17.44 -14.13 3.01
N VAL A 143 -16.26 -14.53 3.46
CA VAL A 143 -16.04 -15.85 4.07
C VAL A 143 -15.34 -15.69 5.43
N ASP A 144 -15.31 -16.76 6.20
CA ASP A 144 -14.53 -16.77 7.43
C ASP A 144 -13.02 -16.81 7.13
N PRO A 145 -12.20 -16.22 8.01
CA PRO A 145 -10.75 -16.20 7.87
C PRO A 145 -10.12 -17.56 7.63
N ASP A 146 -9.40 -17.68 6.52
CA ASP A 146 -8.70 -18.86 6.03
C ASP A 146 -7.20 -18.55 5.84
N ALA A 147 -6.39 -19.11 6.74
CA ALA A 147 -4.94 -18.90 6.71
C ALA A 147 -4.26 -19.60 5.51
N ASP A 148 -4.83 -20.69 4.98
CA ASP A 148 -4.25 -21.39 3.82
C ASP A 148 -4.53 -20.62 2.54
N LEU A 149 -5.73 -20.07 2.37
CA LEU A 149 -6.00 -19.13 1.29
C LEU A 149 -5.09 -17.90 1.39
N THR A 150 -4.88 -17.36 2.59
CA THR A 150 -3.98 -16.22 2.82
C THR A 150 -2.56 -16.51 2.37
N ARG A 151 -1.99 -17.66 2.76
CA ARG A 151 -0.65 -18.09 2.32
C ARG A 151 -0.58 -18.20 0.80
N THR A 152 -1.60 -18.79 0.18
CA THR A 152 -1.67 -18.92 -1.29
C THR A 152 -1.71 -17.56 -1.98
N LEU A 153 -2.46 -16.59 -1.45
CA LEU A 153 -2.51 -15.22 -2.00
C LEU A 153 -1.15 -14.51 -1.86
N ILE A 154 -0.46 -14.69 -0.73
CA ILE A 154 0.89 -14.14 -0.51
C ILE A 154 1.89 -14.74 -1.52
N GLU A 155 1.84 -16.05 -1.75
CA GLU A 155 2.65 -16.73 -2.75
C GLU A 155 2.37 -16.22 -4.17
N ASP A 156 1.10 -16.10 -4.56
CA ASP A 156 0.69 -15.58 -5.85
C ASP A 156 1.14 -14.11 -6.07
N CYS A 157 1.29 -13.34 -4.99
CA CYS A 157 1.86 -11.98 -5.02
C CYS A 157 3.38 -11.92 -5.17
N GLN A 158 4.11 -13.03 -5.15
CA GLN A 158 5.56 -13.13 -5.41
C GLN A 158 6.42 -12.16 -4.54
N GLY A 159 6.03 -11.93 -3.29
CA GLY A 159 6.72 -11.02 -2.36
C GLY A 159 6.19 -9.57 -2.35
N TYR A 160 5.18 -9.27 -3.16
CA TYR A 160 4.56 -7.94 -3.25
C TYR A 160 3.24 -7.82 -2.47
N ALA A 161 2.79 -8.86 -1.76
CA ALA A 161 1.68 -8.73 -0.81
C ALA A 161 2.05 -7.72 0.28
N LEU A 162 1.27 -6.65 0.41
CA LEU A 162 1.57 -5.58 1.36
C LEU A 162 0.68 -5.65 2.59
N SER A 163 -0.61 -5.79 2.40
CA SER A 163 -1.57 -5.83 3.50
C SER A 163 -2.87 -6.53 3.11
N MET A 164 -3.64 -6.91 4.14
CA MET A 164 -5.00 -7.42 3.96
C MET A 164 -5.91 -6.83 5.02
N THR A 165 -7.07 -6.31 4.60
CA THR A 165 -8.13 -5.86 5.49
C THR A 165 -8.95 -7.06 5.97
N LEU A 166 -9.12 -7.16 7.29
CA LEU A 166 -9.90 -8.21 7.93
C LEU A 166 -10.56 -7.74 9.22
N ALA A 167 -11.68 -8.38 9.58
CA ALA A 167 -12.47 -8.05 10.76
C ALA A 167 -12.00 -8.86 11.98
N PRO A 168 -11.62 -8.22 13.10
CA PRO A 168 -11.07 -8.92 14.26
C PRO A 168 -12.08 -9.81 15.00
N GLU A 169 -13.40 -9.60 14.85
CA GLU A 169 -14.43 -10.46 15.45
C GLU A 169 -14.61 -11.80 14.76
N LYS A 170 -14.12 -11.94 13.54
CA LYS A 170 -14.22 -13.19 12.78
C LYS A 170 -13.38 -14.30 13.41
N PRO A 171 -13.86 -15.56 13.37
CA PRO A 171 -13.08 -16.69 13.88
C PRO A 171 -11.74 -16.80 13.12
N ASN A 172 -10.65 -17.14 13.81
CA ASN A 172 -9.31 -17.29 13.23
C ASN A 172 -8.73 -16.02 12.57
N ALA A 173 -9.27 -14.83 12.87
CA ALA A 173 -8.69 -13.58 12.37
C ALA A 173 -7.31 -13.32 13.00
N TYR A 174 -7.15 -13.57 14.30
CA TYR A 174 -5.88 -13.47 15.04
C TYR A 174 -5.71 -14.64 16.02
N GLY A 175 -4.49 -14.84 16.50
CA GLY A 175 -4.09 -15.97 17.32
C GLY A 175 -3.19 -16.96 16.57
N PRO A 176 -2.70 -18.01 17.22
CA PRO A 176 -1.88 -19.04 16.58
C PRO A 176 -2.63 -19.73 15.42
N GLY A 177 -1.97 -19.87 14.27
CA GLY A 177 -2.53 -20.46 13.07
C GLY A 177 -3.52 -19.58 12.30
N SER A 178 -3.66 -18.31 12.67
CA SER A 178 -4.63 -17.37 12.11
C SER A 178 -4.17 -16.72 10.79
N VAL A 179 -5.10 -15.96 10.18
CA VAL A 179 -4.81 -15.10 9.03
C VAL A 179 -3.80 -14.02 9.39
N ALA A 180 -3.93 -13.35 10.55
CA ALA A 180 -2.96 -12.34 10.96
C ALA A 180 -1.55 -12.90 11.13
N GLU A 181 -1.41 -14.13 11.67
CA GLU A 181 -0.11 -14.79 11.75
C GLU A 181 0.43 -15.11 10.35
N ALA A 182 -0.38 -15.68 9.47
CA ALA A 182 0.02 -15.99 8.10
C ALA A 182 0.47 -14.75 7.32
N LEU A 183 -0.22 -13.61 7.48
CA LEU A 183 0.18 -12.34 6.88
C LEU A 183 1.55 -11.88 7.39
N ILE A 184 1.73 -11.81 8.71
CA ILE A 184 2.96 -11.31 9.33
C ILE A 184 4.14 -12.19 8.96
N ASP A 185 3.99 -13.51 9.02
CA ASP A 185 5.03 -14.49 8.67
C ASP A 185 5.38 -14.43 7.18
N GLY A 186 4.40 -14.13 6.33
CA GLY A 186 4.57 -13.92 4.89
C GLY A 186 5.09 -12.53 4.52
N GLY A 187 5.36 -11.66 5.49
CA GLY A 187 5.91 -10.32 5.27
C GLY A 187 4.85 -9.28 4.88
N ALA A 188 3.56 -9.59 5.03
CA ALA A 188 2.46 -8.65 4.85
C ALA A 188 1.92 -8.13 6.19
N VAL A 189 1.04 -7.14 6.15
CA VAL A 189 0.52 -6.46 7.33
C VAL A 189 -0.99 -6.69 7.46
N PRO A 190 -1.50 -7.18 8.61
CA PRO A 190 -2.94 -7.15 8.87
C PRO A 190 -3.41 -5.69 9.02
N SER A 191 -4.49 -5.35 8.31
CA SER A 191 -5.18 -4.06 8.40
C SER A 191 -6.57 -4.28 8.96
N TRP A 192 -6.80 -3.87 10.20
CA TRP A 192 -8.05 -4.12 10.89
C TRP A 192 -9.11 -3.14 10.43
N GLY A 193 -10.22 -3.64 9.85
CA GLY A 193 -11.29 -2.81 9.32
C GLY A 193 -12.44 -3.61 8.74
N HIS A 194 -13.47 -2.92 8.22
CA HIS A 194 -14.71 -3.53 7.80
C HIS A 194 -15.30 -4.46 8.89
N THR A 195 -15.39 -3.92 10.09
CA THR A 195 -15.63 -4.67 11.32
C THR A 195 -16.82 -4.12 12.10
N ASP A 196 -17.63 -5.00 12.65
CA ASP A 196 -18.65 -4.70 13.68
C ASP A 196 -18.12 -5.04 15.09
N SER A 197 -16.82 -5.10 15.24
CA SER A 197 -16.15 -5.47 16.47
C SER A 197 -16.29 -4.41 17.56
N ASN A 198 -16.34 -4.87 18.81
CA ASN A 198 -16.17 -3.99 19.95
C ASN A 198 -14.70 -3.64 20.20
N SER A 199 -14.47 -2.63 21.04
CA SER A 199 -13.12 -2.14 21.36
C SER A 199 -12.21 -3.16 22.06
N VAL A 200 -12.78 -4.19 22.70
CA VAL A 200 -11.99 -5.25 23.36
C VAL A 200 -11.35 -6.14 22.31
N LYS A 201 -12.14 -6.67 21.38
CA LYS A 201 -11.66 -7.50 20.27
C LYS A 201 -10.65 -6.77 19.39
N ALA A 202 -10.92 -5.50 19.08
CA ALA A 202 -9.99 -4.68 18.29
C ALA A 202 -8.64 -4.53 19.00
N ARG A 203 -8.62 -4.31 20.33
CA ARG A 203 -7.36 -4.22 21.11
C ARG A 203 -6.64 -5.56 21.21
N GLU A 204 -7.36 -6.67 21.36
CA GLU A 204 -6.78 -8.02 21.37
C GLU A 204 -6.06 -8.30 20.04
N ALA A 205 -6.70 -8.01 18.91
CA ALA A 205 -6.13 -8.19 17.58
C ALA A 205 -4.88 -7.33 17.36
N LEU A 206 -4.91 -6.06 17.77
CA LEU A 206 -3.75 -5.17 17.73
C LEU A 206 -2.62 -5.64 18.65
N ALA A 207 -2.94 -6.11 19.86
CA ALA A 207 -1.95 -6.64 20.79
C ALA A 207 -1.26 -7.88 20.22
N TYR A 208 -2.05 -8.83 19.70
CA TYR A 208 -1.53 -10.03 19.04
C TYR A 208 -0.62 -9.68 17.86
N SER A 209 -1.07 -8.77 16.99
CA SER A 209 -0.26 -8.32 15.85
C SER A 209 1.09 -7.76 16.30
N ARG A 210 1.09 -6.90 17.33
CA ARG A 210 2.32 -6.30 17.87
C ARG A 210 3.27 -7.35 18.44
N GLU A 211 2.73 -8.33 19.20
CA GLU A 211 3.51 -9.42 19.78
C GLU A 211 4.12 -10.30 18.69
N ARG A 212 3.35 -10.62 17.64
CA ARG A 212 3.84 -11.43 16.53
C ARG A 212 4.92 -10.69 15.72
N PHE A 213 4.73 -9.41 15.42
CA PHE A 213 5.77 -8.60 14.76
C PHE A 213 7.09 -8.56 15.53
N ALA A 214 7.05 -8.58 16.87
CA ALA A 214 8.25 -8.64 17.69
C ALA A 214 9.01 -9.98 17.59
N GLN A 215 8.39 -11.02 17.07
CA GLN A 215 8.97 -12.38 16.93
C GLN A 215 9.51 -12.68 15.53
N VAL A 216 9.19 -11.84 14.55
CA VAL A 216 9.60 -12.03 13.16
C VAL A 216 10.40 -10.86 12.64
N GLU A 217 11.36 -11.14 11.76
CA GLU A 217 12.05 -10.09 11.01
C GLU A 217 11.18 -9.67 9.84
N THR A 218 10.67 -8.44 9.86
CA THR A 218 9.79 -7.92 8.80
C THR A 218 10.45 -6.76 8.06
N LYS A 219 10.29 -6.72 6.72
CA LYS A 219 10.76 -5.64 5.87
C LYS A 219 9.78 -4.45 5.81
N ARG A 220 8.54 -4.62 6.29
CA ARG A 220 7.46 -3.65 6.12
C ARG A 220 7.10 -2.86 7.38
N GLY A 221 7.91 -2.97 8.41
CA GLY A 221 7.69 -2.31 9.70
C GLY A 221 6.85 -3.15 10.68
N PRO A 222 6.94 -2.85 11.98
CA PRO A 222 6.45 -3.72 13.06
C PRO A 222 5.02 -3.37 13.50
N ARG A 223 4.12 -2.95 12.59
CA ARG A 223 2.81 -2.42 12.98
C ARG A 223 1.70 -2.91 12.05
N ALA A 224 0.61 -3.39 12.65
CA ALA A 224 -0.67 -3.51 11.97
C ALA A 224 -1.23 -2.11 11.63
N THR A 225 -2.08 -2.05 10.62
CA THR A 225 -2.78 -0.83 10.21
C THR A 225 -4.28 -0.94 10.50
N ILE A 226 -5.00 0.14 10.31
CA ILE A 226 -6.45 0.19 10.44
C ILE A 226 -7.03 0.74 9.13
N THR A 227 -7.96 0.00 8.55
CA THR A 227 -8.69 0.42 7.36
C THR A 227 -9.93 1.21 7.78
N HIS A 228 -10.15 2.40 7.19
CA HIS A 228 -11.34 3.25 7.38
C HIS A 228 -11.62 3.63 8.86
N LEU A 229 -10.58 4.01 9.61
CA LEU A 229 -10.65 4.26 11.07
C LEU A 229 -11.82 5.15 11.51
N PHE A 230 -12.19 6.15 10.70
CA PHE A 230 -13.23 7.14 11.04
C PHE A 230 -14.49 6.99 10.18
N ASN A 231 -14.63 5.88 9.47
CA ASN A 231 -15.75 5.59 8.61
C ASN A 231 -16.58 4.45 9.22
N GLY A 232 -17.65 4.80 9.92
CA GLY A 232 -18.51 3.82 10.59
C GLY A 232 -19.96 4.25 10.69
#